data_5ad186d64d0b4d43b23ecea172c44b48
#
_entry.id   5ad186d64d0b4d43b23ecea172c44b48
#
_cell.length_a   1.000
_cell.length_b   1.000
_cell.length_c   1.000
_cell.angle_alpha   90.00
_cell.angle_beta   90.00
_cell.angle_gamma   90.00
#
_symmetry.space_group_name_H-M   'P 1'
#
loop_
_entity.id
_entity.type
_entity.pdbx_description
1 polymer ?
#
loop_
_entity_poly.entity_id
_entity_poly.type
_entity_poly.pdbx_seq_one_letter_code
_entity_poly.pdbx_strand_id
1 'polypeptide(L)'
;LELMHTQDFVSISIQALVDAAGVGRASFYRNFASKEDVLQQESVRLTNEWKTNFDHEHPDGTPGQDNLWLVSLLDFYKDHAEFYLALYHAGLSNIMLETLLGYFDRSPEIPNGLAYLNSAIGYMLYGWVHEWMNRGMQESGTEIARMFAEAQKKQA
;
A
#
# COMPACT_ATOMS: atom_id res chain seq x y z
N LEU A 1 9.40 -2.66 12.30
CA LEU A 1 10.36 -2.16 11.28
C LEU A 1 11.81 -2.23 11.77
N GLU A 2 12.12 -1.82 13.00
CA GLU A 2 13.50 -1.77 13.54
C GLU A 2 14.32 -3.04 13.26
N LEU A 3 13.75 -4.23 13.45
CA LEU A 3 14.43 -5.49 13.16
C LEU A 3 14.75 -5.66 11.67
N MET A 4 13.88 -5.15 10.78
CA MET A 4 14.08 -5.23 9.32
C MET A 4 15.21 -4.30 8.82
N HIS A 5 15.60 -3.29 9.61
CA HIS A 5 16.76 -2.44 9.30
C HIS A 5 18.10 -3.11 9.60
N THR A 6 18.10 -4.12 10.46
CA THR A 6 19.34 -4.74 10.96
C THR A 6 19.56 -6.17 10.47
N GLN A 7 18.52 -6.83 9.95
CA GLN A 7 18.59 -8.21 9.50
C GLN A 7 17.52 -8.51 8.43
N ASP A 8 17.80 -9.51 7.60
CA ASP A 8 16.84 -9.96 6.59
C ASP A 8 15.54 -10.45 7.22
N PHE A 9 14.41 -10.04 6.65
CA PHE A 9 13.08 -10.39 7.16
C PHE A 9 12.91 -11.92 7.36
N VAL A 10 13.45 -12.73 6.44
CA VAL A 10 13.37 -14.21 6.53
C VAL A 10 14.01 -14.72 7.82
N SER A 11 15.10 -14.10 8.27
CA SER A 11 15.84 -14.49 9.47
C SER A 11 15.19 -14.02 10.78
N ILE A 12 14.26 -13.07 10.73
CA ILE A 12 13.55 -12.58 11.93
C ILE A 12 12.64 -13.70 12.47
N SER A 13 12.93 -14.17 13.67
CA SER A 13 12.09 -15.14 14.36
C SER A 13 10.93 -14.47 15.08
N ILE A 14 9.84 -15.24 15.30
CA ILE A 14 8.71 -14.75 16.13
C ILE A 14 9.18 -14.44 17.55
N GLN A 15 10.19 -15.19 18.07
CA GLN A 15 10.75 -14.88 19.39
C GLN A 15 11.39 -13.49 19.41
N ALA A 16 12.22 -13.16 18.41
CA ALA A 16 12.83 -11.84 18.31
C ALA A 16 11.78 -10.72 18.21
N LEU A 17 10.69 -10.96 17.47
CA LEU A 17 9.56 -10.01 17.34
C LEU A 17 8.88 -9.73 18.68
N VAL A 18 8.52 -10.80 19.41
CA VAL A 18 7.78 -10.64 20.69
C VAL A 18 8.68 -10.06 21.78
N ASP A 19 9.98 -10.39 21.78
CA ASP A 19 10.95 -9.80 22.69
C ASP A 19 11.14 -8.31 22.42
N ALA A 20 11.28 -7.90 21.15
CA ALA A 20 11.38 -6.50 20.76
C ALA A 20 10.10 -5.69 21.08
N ALA A 21 8.93 -6.32 20.94
CA ALA A 21 7.64 -5.71 21.26
C ALA A 21 7.27 -5.75 22.76
N GLY A 22 8.04 -6.47 23.59
CA GLY A 22 7.73 -6.64 25.02
C GLY A 22 6.45 -7.43 25.29
N VAL A 23 6.05 -8.35 24.38
CA VAL A 23 4.81 -9.14 24.50
C VAL A 23 5.12 -10.64 24.57
N GLY A 24 4.15 -11.42 25.08
CA GLY A 24 4.29 -12.88 25.13
C GLY A 24 3.89 -13.55 23.80
N ARG A 25 4.51 -14.72 23.48
CA ARG A 25 4.17 -15.52 22.29
C ARG A 25 2.67 -15.86 22.19
N ALA A 26 2.01 -16.15 23.32
CA ALA A 26 0.58 -16.43 23.33
C ALA A 26 -0.25 -15.20 22.89
N SER A 27 0.20 -14.00 23.24
CA SER A 27 -0.43 -12.76 22.78
C SER A 27 -0.23 -12.54 21.28
N PHE A 28 0.95 -12.84 20.76
CA PHE A 28 1.23 -12.80 19.34
C PHE A 28 0.26 -13.72 18.56
N TYR A 29 0.21 -15.00 18.88
CA TYR A 29 -0.62 -15.96 18.13
C TYR A 29 -2.13 -15.79 18.30
N ARG A 30 -2.58 -15.00 19.27
CA ARG A 30 -4.00 -14.60 19.36
C ARG A 30 -4.37 -13.54 18.31
N ASN A 31 -3.41 -12.73 17.85
CA ASN A 31 -3.67 -11.61 16.98
C ASN A 31 -3.12 -11.82 15.55
N PHE A 32 -2.08 -12.64 15.40
CA PHE A 32 -1.36 -12.78 14.13
C PHE A 32 -1.07 -14.26 13.85
N ALA A 33 -1.32 -14.67 12.60
CA ALA A 33 -1.01 -16.03 12.13
C ALA A 33 0.50 -16.21 11.85
N SER A 34 1.17 -15.14 11.39
CA SER A 34 2.59 -15.14 11.04
C SER A 34 3.20 -13.74 11.19
N LYS A 35 4.50 -13.61 10.97
CA LYS A 35 5.18 -12.31 10.92
C LYS A 35 4.79 -11.49 9.69
N GLU A 36 4.46 -12.14 8.58
CA GLU A 36 3.91 -11.53 7.38
C GLU A 36 2.51 -10.94 7.64
N ASP A 37 1.70 -11.65 8.44
CA ASP A 37 0.37 -11.18 8.84
C ASP A 37 0.41 -9.88 9.65
N VAL A 38 1.46 -9.68 10.48
CA VAL A 38 1.68 -8.39 11.17
C VAL A 38 1.82 -7.24 10.14
N LEU A 39 2.61 -7.46 9.10
CA LEU A 39 2.84 -6.47 8.05
C LEU A 39 1.60 -6.25 7.18
N GLN A 40 0.87 -7.33 6.89
CA GLN A 40 -0.40 -7.26 6.16
C GLN A 40 -1.44 -6.44 6.91
N GLN A 41 -1.64 -6.72 8.21
CA GLN A 41 -2.59 -5.99 9.04
C GLN A 41 -2.18 -4.52 9.20
N GLU A 42 -0.89 -4.21 9.31
CA GLU A 42 -0.41 -2.83 9.35
C GLU A 42 -0.66 -2.11 8.01
N SER A 43 -0.39 -2.75 6.87
CA SER A 43 -0.68 -2.18 5.55
C SER A 43 -2.17 -1.86 5.40
N VAL A 44 -3.06 -2.76 5.82
CA VAL A 44 -4.51 -2.56 5.81
C VAL A 44 -4.92 -1.42 6.76
N ARG A 45 -4.35 -1.36 7.97
CA ARG A 45 -4.63 -0.30 8.95
C ARG A 45 -4.28 1.08 8.39
N LEU A 46 -3.06 1.22 7.85
CA LEU A 46 -2.58 2.48 7.26
C LEU A 46 -3.45 2.92 6.09
N THR A 47 -3.81 2.01 5.19
CA THR A 47 -4.66 2.31 4.04
C THR A 47 -6.07 2.71 4.45
N ASN A 48 -6.65 2.05 5.47
CA ASN A 48 -7.97 2.42 6.00
C ASN A 48 -7.95 3.79 6.67
N GLU A 49 -6.87 4.13 7.39
CA GLU A 49 -6.70 5.45 8.01
C GLU A 49 -6.61 6.54 6.93
N TRP A 50 -5.79 6.33 5.89
CA TRP A 50 -5.74 7.24 4.75
C TRP A 50 -7.10 7.42 4.10
N LYS A 51 -7.82 6.32 3.81
CA LYS A 51 -9.15 6.40 3.18
C LYS A 51 -10.13 7.21 4.04
N THR A 52 -10.16 6.94 5.34
CA THR A 52 -11.06 7.63 6.27
C THR A 52 -10.78 9.13 6.29
N ASN A 53 -9.51 9.51 6.32
CA ASN A 53 -9.10 10.91 6.30
C ASN A 53 -9.45 11.57 4.96
N PHE A 54 -9.18 10.90 3.84
CA PHE A 54 -9.51 11.39 2.51
C PHE A 54 -11.02 11.61 2.33
N ASP A 55 -11.85 10.64 2.72
CA ASP A 55 -13.32 10.73 2.65
C ASP A 55 -13.87 11.86 3.54
N HIS A 56 -13.25 12.09 4.70
CA HIS A 56 -13.63 13.16 5.62
C HIS A 56 -13.29 14.54 5.04
N GLU A 57 -12.14 14.69 4.41
CA GLU A 57 -11.68 15.95 3.81
C GLU A 57 -12.41 16.27 2.49
N HIS A 58 -12.91 15.23 1.80
CA HIS A 58 -13.54 15.33 0.48
C HIS A 58 -14.90 14.63 0.45
N PRO A 59 -15.88 15.08 1.26
CA PRO A 59 -17.16 14.39 1.39
C PRO A 59 -17.97 14.33 0.09
N ASP A 60 -17.76 15.30 -0.82
CA ASP A 60 -18.37 15.36 -2.14
C ASP A 60 -17.42 14.89 -3.27
N GLY A 61 -16.25 14.41 -2.87
CA GLY A 61 -15.17 14.07 -3.80
C GLY A 61 -15.45 12.79 -4.56
N THR A 62 -15.74 12.90 -5.85
CA THR A 62 -15.71 11.75 -6.76
C THR A 62 -14.25 11.43 -7.07
N PRO A 63 -13.77 10.18 -6.88
CA PRO A 63 -12.47 9.78 -7.38
C PRO A 63 -12.38 10.09 -8.88
N GLY A 64 -11.46 10.97 -9.28
CA GLY A 64 -11.25 11.33 -10.69
C GLY A 64 -11.44 12.79 -11.08
N GLN A 65 -12.03 13.65 -10.23
CA GLN A 65 -11.94 15.09 -10.44
C GLN A 65 -10.56 15.57 -9.98
N ASP A 66 -9.80 16.16 -10.86
CA ASP A 66 -8.49 16.82 -10.65
C ASP A 66 -7.35 15.94 -10.14
N ASN A 67 -7.38 14.62 -10.28
CA ASN A 67 -6.36 13.69 -9.76
C ASN A 67 -6.11 13.76 -8.25
N LEU A 68 -6.95 14.45 -7.46
CA LEU A 68 -6.77 14.63 -6.02
C LEU A 68 -6.63 13.29 -5.28
N TRP A 69 -7.49 12.32 -5.61
CA TRP A 69 -7.43 10.98 -5.03
C TRP A 69 -6.08 10.30 -5.31
N LEU A 70 -5.59 10.38 -6.55
CA LEU A 70 -4.31 9.79 -6.95
C LEU A 70 -3.15 10.47 -6.23
N VAL A 71 -3.14 11.81 -6.19
CA VAL A 71 -2.11 12.59 -5.48
C VAL A 71 -2.12 12.21 -4.01
N SER A 72 -3.29 12.21 -3.36
CA SER A 72 -3.42 11.84 -1.94
C SER A 72 -2.93 10.41 -1.67
N LEU A 73 -3.22 9.45 -2.55
CA LEU A 73 -2.72 8.08 -2.43
C LEU A 73 -1.19 8.01 -2.55
N LEU A 74 -0.61 8.75 -3.49
CA LEU A 74 0.84 8.78 -3.69
C LEU A 74 1.55 9.47 -2.51
N ASP A 75 1.00 10.59 -2.01
CA ASP A 75 1.51 11.28 -0.83
C ASP A 75 1.42 10.38 0.40
N PHE A 76 0.32 9.63 0.58
CA PHE A 76 0.21 8.61 1.62
C PHE A 76 1.35 7.56 1.56
N TYR A 77 1.67 7.02 0.38
CA TYR A 77 2.81 6.11 0.24
C TYR A 77 4.14 6.78 0.53
N LYS A 78 4.29 8.05 0.18
CA LYS A 78 5.49 8.84 0.47
C LYS A 78 5.67 9.08 1.97
N ASP A 79 4.60 9.43 2.66
CA ASP A 79 4.60 9.66 4.13
C ASP A 79 4.92 8.38 4.91
N HIS A 80 4.56 7.21 4.35
CA HIS A 80 4.84 5.90 4.92
C HIS A 80 5.99 5.16 4.18
N ALA A 81 6.90 5.91 3.53
CA ALA A 81 7.95 5.35 2.69
C ALA A 81 8.85 4.36 3.44
N GLU A 82 9.14 4.59 4.72
CA GLU A 82 9.94 3.67 5.55
C GLU A 82 9.31 2.27 5.58
N PHE A 83 7.99 2.19 5.81
CA PHE A 83 7.27 0.92 5.86
C PHE A 83 7.25 0.23 4.49
N TYR A 84 6.84 0.93 3.44
CA TYR A 84 6.67 0.34 2.12
C TYR A 84 8.00 -0.01 1.43
N LEU A 85 9.06 0.77 1.65
CA LEU A 85 10.42 0.43 1.21
C LEU A 85 10.96 -0.79 1.96
N ALA A 86 10.68 -0.93 3.27
CA ALA A 86 11.05 -2.15 4.00
C ALA A 86 10.35 -3.39 3.44
N LEU A 87 9.06 -3.32 3.06
CA LEU A 87 8.37 -4.40 2.36
C LEU A 87 9.00 -4.69 1.00
N TYR A 88 9.31 -3.65 0.23
CA TYR A 88 9.92 -3.77 -1.10
C TYR A 88 11.27 -4.50 -1.01
N HIS A 89 12.18 -4.06 -0.13
CA HIS A 89 13.51 -4.66 0.05
C HIS A 89 13.45 -6.08 0.62
N ALA A 90 12.41 -6.41 1.40
CA ALA A 90 12.18 -7.77 1.89
C ALA A 90 11.55 -8.72 0.87
N GLY A 91 11.21 -8.24 -0.35
CA GLY A 91 10.50 -9.03 -1.36
C GLY A 91 9.03 -9.29 -1.04
N LEU A 92 8.43 -8.44 -0.19
CA LEU A 92 7.05 -8.56 0.31
C LEU A 92 6.09 -7.55 -0.32
N SER A 93 6.40 -7.05 -1.52
CA SER A 93 5.57 -6.07 -2.23
C SER A 93 4.16 -6.58 -2.57
N ASN A 94 3.95 -7.92 -2.55
CA ASN A 94 2.62 -8.51 -2.67
C ASN A 94 1.66 -8.05 -1.58
N ILE A 95 2.14 -7.73 -0.36
CA ILE A 95 1.34 -7.17 0.73
C ILE A 95 0.67 -5.86 0.29
N MET A 96 1.42 -4.98 -0.33
CA MET A 96 0.88 -3.73 -0.88
C MET A 96 -0.12 -4.00 -2.01
N LEU A 97 0.20 -4.93 -2.92
CA LEU A 97 -0.70 -5.30 -4.01
C LEU A 97 -2.04 -5.83 -3.49
N GLU A 98 -2.02 -6.76 -2.55
CA GLU A 98 -3.23 -7.34 -1.96
C GLU A 98 -4.06 -6.28 -1.23
N THR A 99 -3.42 -5.35 -0.51
CA THR A 99 -4.09 -4.24 0.15
C THR A 99 -4.75 -3.30 -0.86
N LEU A 100 -4.05 -2.91 -1.94
CA LEU A 100 -4.62 -2.11 -3.03
C LEU A 100 -5.78 -2.80 -3.73
N LEU A 101 -5.62 -4.07 -4.05
CA LEU A 101 -6.67 -4.85 -4.70
C LEU A 101 -7.88 -5.04 -3.79
N GLY A 102 -7.70 -5.10 -2.48
CA GLY A 102 -8.78 -5.15 -1.49
C GLY A 102 -9.59 -3.85 -1.39
N TYR A 103 -9.01 -2.73 -1.82
CA TYR A 103 -9.68 -1.43 -1.85
C TYR A 103 -10.74 -1.34 -2.95
N PHE A 104 -10.58 -2.07 -4.05
CA PHE A 104 -11.50 -2.06 -5.19
C PHE A 104 -12.46 -3.24 -5.09
N ASP A 105 -13.77 -2.98 -5.18
CA ASP A 105 -14.77 -4.05 -5.21
C ASP A 105 -14.57 -4.91 -6.47
N ARG A 106 -14.34 -6.21 -6.25
CA ARG A 106 -14.16 -7.24 -7.27
C ARG A 106 -15.02 -8.46 -6.95
N SER A 107 -16.03 -8.27 -6.12
CA SER A 107 -16.93 -9.33 -5.68
C SER A 107 -17.75 -9.88 -6.85
N PRO A 108 -18.29 -11.11 -6.74
CA PRO A 108 -19.16 -11.70 -7.76
C PRO A 108 -20.47 -10.93 -7.96
N GLU A 109 -20.84 -10.06 -7.04
CA GLU A 109 -22.09 -9.31 -7.05
C GLU A 109 -22.09 -8.12 -8.04
N ILE A 110 -20.89 -7.62 -8.42
CA ILE A 110 -20.78 -6.53 -9.39
C ILE A 110 -20.68 -7.06 -10.84
N PRO A 111 -21.06 -6.26 -11.85
CA PRO A 111 -20.88 -6.64 -13.26
C PRO A 111 -19.42 -6.96 -13.60
N ASN A 112 -19.19 -8.03 -14.37
CA ASN A 112 -17.85 -8.47 -14.77
C ASN A 112 -16.97 -7.36 -15.36
N GLY A 113 -17.55 -6.49 -16.20
CA GLY A 113 -16.82 -5.36 -16.80
C GLY A 113 -16.28 -4.38 -15.74
N LEU A 114 -17.05 -4.13 -14.67
CA LEU A 114 -16.62 -3.30 -13.55
C LEU A 114 -15.52 -4.01 -12.72
N ALA A 115 -15.69 -5.30 -12.46
CA ALA A 115 -14.67 -6.10 -11.76
C ALA A 115 -13.33 -6.10 -12.52
N TYR A 116 -13.36 -6.23 -13.85
CA TYR A 116 -12.15 -6.16 -14.70
C TYR A 116 -11.51 -4.78 -14.68
N LEU A 117 -12.32 -3.70 -14.74
CA LEU A 117 -11.83 -2.34 -14.66
C LEU A 117 -11.17 -2.08 -13.29
N ASN A 118 -11.82 -2.46 -12.20
CA ASN A 118 -11.31 -2.33 -10.84
C ASN A 118 -9.98 -3.09 -10.65
N SER A 119 -9.90 -4.31 -11.17
CA SER A 119 -8.64 -5.06 -11.20
C SER A 119 -7.56 -4.32 -11.97
N ALA A 120 -7.85 -3.85 -13.19
CA ALA A 120 -6.87 -3.15 -14.03
C ALA A 120 -6.34 -1.89 -13.34
N ILE A 121 -7.20 -1.11 -12.68
CA ILE A 121 -6.80 0.08 -11.91
C ILE A 121 -5.88 -0.31 -10.75
N GLY A 122 -6.24 -1.32 -9.96
CA GLY A 122 -5.43 -1.77 -8.83
C GLY A 122 -4.02 -2.24 -9.25
N TYR A 123 -3.92 -3.04 -10.32
CA TYR A 123 -2.62 -3.47 -10.85
C TYR A 123 -1.81 -2.32 -11.46
N MET A 124 -2.46 -1.37 -12.11
CA MET A 124 -1.80 -0.19 -12.67
C MET A 124 -1.19 0.67 -11.55
N LEU A 125 -1.94 0.95 -10.50
CA LEU A 125 -1.48 1.72 -9.34
C LEU A 125 -0.33 1.00 -8.63
N TYR A 126 -0.47 -0.31 -8.43
CA TYR A 126 0.63 -1.12 -7.88
C TYR A 126 1.89 -1.01 -8.72
N GLY A 127 1.80 -1.17 -10.05
CA GLY A 127 2.96 -1.08 -10.95
C GLY A 127 3.67 0.26 -10.85
N TRP A 128 2.92 1.35 -10.68
CA TRP A 128 3.49 2.70 -10.52
C TRP A 128 4.21 2.89 -9.20
N VAL A 129 3.54 2.56 -8.09
CA VAL A 129 4.14 2.68 -6.76
C VAL A 129 5.34 1.75 -6.64
N HIS A 130 5.28 0.54 -7.20
CA HIS A 130 6.39 -0.40 -7.21
C HIS A 130 7.60 0.14 -7.98
N GLU A 131 7.40 0.70 -9.19
CA GLU A 131 8.50 1.32 -9.96
C GLU A 131 9.04 2.57 -9.27
N TRP A 132 8.18 3.36 -8.62
CA TRP A 132 8.59 4.51 -7.83
C TRP A 132 9.46 4.09 -6.64
N MET A 133 9.10 3.02 -5.92
CA MET A 133 9.94 2.43 -4.88
C MET A 133 11.28 1.95 -5.41
N ASN A 134 11.29 1.28 -6.58
CA ASN A 134 12.51 0.84 -7.26
C ASN A 134 13.47 2.02 -7.57
N ARG A 135 12.93 3.21 -7.80
CA ARG A 135 13.68 4.47 -8.04
C ARG A 135 13.94 5.28 -6.78
N GLY A 136 13.62 4.75 -5.59
CA GLY A 136 13.86 5.38 -4.29
C GLY A 136 12.86 6.48 -3.93
N MET A 137 11.68 6.49 -4.54
CA MET A 137 10.56 7.40 -4.23
C MET A 137 10.98 8.89 -4.17
N GLN A 138 11.74 9.37 -5.16
CA GLN A 138 12.31 10.72 -5.13
C GLN A 138 11.25 11.80 -5.38
N GLU A 139 10.33 11.58 -6.33
CA GLU A 139 9.32 12.52 -6.73
C GLU A 139 8.21 12.65 -5.67
N SER A 140 7.50 13.78 -5.67
CA SER A 140 6.24 13.96 -4.91
C SER A 140 5.06 13.30 -5.62
N GLY A 141 3.96 13.05 -4.89
CA GLY A 141 2.71 12.54 -5.47
C GLY A 141 2.19 13.40 -6.60
N THR A 142 2.25 14.73 -6.45
CA THR A 142 1.87 15.70 -7.48
C THR A 142 2.74 15.57 -8.74
N GLU A 143 4.06 15.39 -8.59
CA GLU A 143 4.96 15.23 -9.74
C GLU A 143 4.67 13.93 -10.49
N ILE A 144 4.45 12.82 -9.79
CA ILE A 144 4.07 11.54 -10.40
C ILE A 144 2.74 11.67 -11.14
N ALA A 145 1.72 12.25 -10.52
CA ALA A 145 0.41 12.45 -11.15
C ALA A 145 0.51 13.30 -12.44
N ARG A 146 1.36 14.35 -12.43
CA ARG A 146 1.63 15.17 -13.61
C ARG A 146 2.33 14.38 -14.71
N MET A 147 3.40 13.63 -14.39
CA MET A 147 4.13 12.78 -15.34
C MET A 147 3.20 11.80 -16.05
N PHE A 148 2.25 11.24 -15.30
CA PHE A 148 1.27 10.33 -15.88
C PHE A 148 0.32 11.03 -16.85
N ALA A 149 -0.24 12.16 -16.46
CA ALA A 149 -1.12 12.92 -17.34
C ALA A 149 -0.40 13.36 -18.64
N GLU A 150 0.89 13.67 -18.57
CA GLU A 150 1.72 14.01 -19.73
C GLU A 150 2.00 12.78 -20.62
N ALA A 151 2.25 11.62 -20.02
CA ALA A 151 2.48 10.37 -20.75
C ALA A 151 1.24 9.94 -21.54
N GLN A 152 0.05 10.06 -20.96
CA GLN A 152 -1.22 9.77 -21.65
C GLN A 152 -1.44 10.66 -22.87
N LYS A 153 -1.12 11.98 -22.77
CA LYS A 153 -1.28 12.91 -23.88
C LYS A 153 -0.37 12.62 -25.07
N LYS A 154 0.79 11.98 -24.85
CA LYS A 154 1.73 11.63 -25.91
C LYS A 154 1.38 10.33 -26.65
N GLN A 155 0.45 9.53 -26.10
CA GLN A 155 0.00 8.27 -26.69
C GLN A 155 -1.35 8.40 -27.44
N ALA A 156 -2.03 9.53 -27.29
CA ALA A 156 -3.28 9.86 -27.99
C ALA A 156 -3.00 10.68 -29.26
#